data_8109054045856db92ca4108788f3a78b
#
_entry.id   8109054045856db92ca4108788f3a78b
#
_cell.length_a   1.000
_cell.length_b   1.000
_cell.length_c   1.000
_cell.angle_alpha   90.00
_cell.angle_beta   90.00
_cell.angle_gamma   90.00
#
_symmetry.space_group_name_H-M   'P 1'
#
loop_
_entity.id
_entity.type
_entity.pdbx_description
1 polymer ?
#
loop_
_entity_poly.entity_id
_entity_poly.type
_entity_poly.pdbx_seq_one_letter_code
_entity_poly.pdbx_strand_id
1 'polypeptide(L)'
;MKQLFIILIIIFLISLLLTFLSFESKMTAIQLVKDMGLGYNFANTFECYNRFQESKTPEEQITLWGNTVPTKKMIKNLKKYGFKTIRLPITWINFIDKLGNIDLNWILNIKEVVDWAIKDYNMYCIIDVHHDCKDNNWLSKGVSAKNMFIKFWKQIAKEFINYDEHLIFESMDNPNFYFNSGNGYDFKTLLILNQAFIDTVRNSGGNNKYRLLLISGGDSQIDLMSSNYKIPKDPSNKFAITINYFDPYNFCGGNEANWGSENDYKNMFMEFATLKTTFIDKGIPVIIVATGVLTNSNKEKESIREYFYFLYSLSLSLNGMISCLWDTSTADYQYYDRENDKWFDEELKNNFKKISKGKFVKPADFSYISNTDTITTINSYGHMRIEIGSRKTKKAIFNVKITIKNPSDVGFGLTGFDTKGDWLGIRVGGEEGKKQYDGSYTYIIDISNNGFNNYIEVQKWWGNENIIFNRLSVEYEKSYTFFDFSSYKNDPFNNNI
;
A
#
# COMPACT_ATOMS: atom_id res chain seq x y z
N MET A 1 25.03 44.74 39.90
CA MET A 1 25.57 43.41 39.57
C MET A 1 24.57 42.27 39.66
N LYS A 2 23.90 42.03 40.80
CA LYS A 2 22.93 40.90 40.92
C LYS A 2 21.76 40.95 39.91
N GLN A 3 21.17 42.12 39.66
CA GLN A 3 20.06 42.24 38.69
C GLN A 3 20.51 41.99 37.26
N LEU A 4 21.71 42.45 36.86
CA LEU A 4 22.25 42.21 35.54
C LEU A 4 22.54 40.71 35.30
N PHE A 5 23.03 40.03 36.34
CA PHE A 5 23.29 38.59 36.31
C PHE A 5 21.99 37.76 36.16
N ILE A 6 20.91 38.17 36.85
CA ILE A 6 19.59 37.53 36.71
C ILE A 6 19.01 37.72 35.30
N ILE A 7 19.15 38.95 34.74
CA ILE A 7 18.69 39.20 33.36
C ILE A 7 19.48 38.36 32.34
N LEU A 8 20.79 38.21 32.51
CA LEU A 8 21.61 37.36 31.62
C LEU A 8 21.24 35.87 31.73
N ILE A 9 20.91 35.37 32.94
CA ILE A 9 20.44 34.02 33.12
C ILE A 9 19.06 33.81 32.45
N ILE A 10 18.14 34.75 32.57
CA ILE A 10 16.84 34.70 31.94
C ILE A 10 16.95 34.70 30.41
N ILE A 11 17.79 35.56 29.84
CA ILE A 11 18.09 35.61 28.40
C ILE A 11 18.70 34.29 27.92
N PHE A 12 19.64 33.73 28.70
CA PHE A 12 20.27 32.46 28.39
C PHE A 12 19.26 31.30 28.45
N LEU A 13 18.38 31.25 29.46
CA LEU A 13 17.32 30.28 29.58
C LEU A 13 16.25 30.39 28.46
N ILE A 14 15.90 31.62 28.08
CA ILE A 14 15.00 31.88 26.93
C ILE A 14 15.70 31.49 25.64
N SER A 15 16.98 31.79 25.46
CA SER A 15 17.77 31.33 24.30
C SER A 15 17.86 29.80 24.26
N LEU A 16 18.09 29.15 25.39
CA LEU A 16 18.10 27.69 25.51
C LEU A 16 16.72 27.10 25.21
N LEU A 17 15.65 27.72 25.72
CA LEU A 17 14.25 27.31 25.42
C LEU A 17 13.91 27.48 23.94
N LEU A 18 14.34 28.59 23.32
CA LEU A 18 14.18 28.84 21.90
C LEU A 18 15.01 27.87 21.04
N THR A 19 16.20 27.49 21.48
CA THR A 19 17.01 26.45 20.81
C THR A 19 16.42 25.07 21.04
N PHE A 20 15.85 24.73 22.19
CA PHE A 20 15.10 23.51 22.42
C PHE A 20 13.81 23.45 21.58
N LEU A 21 13.07 24.57 21.45
CA LEU A 21 11.91 24.68 20.57
C LEU A 21 12.28 24.65 19.08
N SER A 22 13.52 25.00 18.71
CA SER A 22 14.02 24.86 17.34
C SER A 22 14.62 23.48 17.05
N PHE A 23 14.81 22.62 18.05
CA PHE A 23 15.39 21.28 17.96
C PHE A 23 14.33 20.18 18.07
N GLU A 24 13.05 20.46 17.81
CA GLU A 24 12.17 19.38 17.35
C GLU A 24 12.75 18.90 16.03
N SER A 25 13.35 17.72 16.05
CA SER A 25 13.89 17.11 14.84
C SER A 25 12.72 16.87 13.91
N LYS A 26 12.56 17.75 12.91
CA LYS A 26 11.49 17.63 11.93
C LYS A 26 11.63 16.27 11.28
N MET A 27 10.67 15.38 11.50
CA MET A 27 10.67 14.05 10.93
C MET A 27 10.94 14.15 9.43
N THR A 28 11.77 13.26 8.91
CA THR A 28 11.93 13.09 7.46
C THR A 28 10.61 12.62 6.84
N ALA A 29 10.47 12.71 5.52
CA ALA A 29 9.29 12.20 4.83
C ALA A 29 9.04 10.71 5.14
N ILE A 30 10.11 9.88 5.14
CA ILE A 30 10.04 8.45 5.51
C ILE A 30 9.54 8.25 6.95
N GLN A 31 10.09 9.00 7.90
CA GLN A 31 9.68 8.89 9.31
C GLN A 31 8.23 9.29 9.51
N LEU A 32 7.78 10.36 8.82
CA LEU A 32 6.40 10.82 8.92
C LEU A 32 5.44 9.79 8.33
N VAL A 33 5.72 9.27 7.12
CA VAL A 33 4.87 8.25 6.49
C VAL A 33 4.83 6.98 7.34
N LYS A 34 5.95 6.55 7.93
CA LYS A 34 5.95 5.42 8.87
C LYS A 34 5.05 5.68 10.08
N ASP A 35 5.02 6.91 10.60
CA ASP A 35 4.17 7.27 11.73
C ASP A 35 2.68 7.37 11.36
N MET A 36 2.34 7.65 10.10
CA MET A 36 0.95 7.76 9.62
C MET A 36 0.12 6.47 9.76
N GLY A 37 0.74 5.29 9.81
CA GLY A 37 0.09 4.01 10.06
C GLY A 37 -0.98 3.65 9.03
N LEU A 38 -2.10 3.03 9.47
CA LEU A 38 -3.19 2.66 8.57
C LEU A 38 -4.00 3.90 8.17
N GLY A 39 -4.32 4.00 6.87
CA GLY A 39 -5.14 5.05 6.31
C GLY A 39 -6.56 4.59 5.94
N TYR A 40 -7.51 5.53 5.96
CA TYR A 40 -8.90 5.32 5.60
C TYR A 40 -9.42 6.51 4.78
N ASN A 41 -10.07 6.24 3.65
CA ASN A 41 -10.73 7.25 2.83
C ASN A 41 -12.16 7.48 3.31
N PHE A 42 -12.51 8.73 3.52
CA PHE A 42 -13.90 9.17 3.63
C PHE A 42 -14.51 9.32 2.24
N ALA A 43 -14.55 8.21 1.51
CA ALA A 43 -15.01 8.20 0.13
C ALA A 43 -16.53 8.43 0.00
N ASN A 44 -16.96 8.85 -1.17
CA ASN A 44 -18.34 9.23 -1.49
C ASN A 44 -18.89 10.31 -0.55
N THR A 45 -18.09 11.32 -0.27
CA THR A 45 -18.43 12.40 0.66
C THR A 45 -18.09 13.76 0.05
N PHE A 46 -16.92 14.32 0.29
CA PHE A 46 -16.54 15.65 -0.21
C PHE A 46 -16.18 15.66 -1.70
N GLU A 47 -15.84 14.52 -2.30
CA GLU A 47 -15.53 14.41 -3.73
C GLU A 47 -16.76 14.21 -4.60
N CYS A 48 -17.95 14.02 -4.01
CA CYS A 48 -19.18 13.80 -4.78
C CYS A 48 -19.43 14.93 -5.78
N TYR A 49 -19.85 14.59 -6.97
CA TYR A 49 -20.27 15.57 -7.99
C TYR A 49 -21.32 14.99 -8.93
N ASN A 50 -22.12 15.88 -9.50
CA ASN A 50 -23.06 15.53 -10.57
C ASN A 50 -22.65 16.27 -11.85
N ARG A 51 -22.44 15.53 -12.93
CA ARG A 51 -22.06 16.11 -14.24
C ARG A 51 -23.13 17.02 -14.83
N PHE A 52 -24.39 16.85 -14.42
CA PHE A 52 -25.57 17.51 -14.99
C PHE A 52 -26.17 18.58 -14.09
N GLN A 53 -25.88 18.54 -12.81
CA GLN A 53 -26.44 19.45 -11.84
C GLN A 53 -25.40 19.80 -10.75
N GLU A 54 -25.11 21.08 -10.61
CA GLU A 54 -24.24 21.57 -9.54
C GLU A 54 -24.96 21.51 -8.20
N SER A 55 -24.28 21.05 -7.15
CA SER A 55 -24.75 21.13 -5.77
C SER A 55 -24.79 22.60 -5.32
N LYS A 56 -25.85 22.99 -4.63
CA LYS A 56 -26.06 24.39 -4.17
C LYS A 56 -25.52 24.62 -2.76
N THR A 57 -25.45 23.56 -1.96
CA THR A 57 -24.97 23.62 -0.59
C THR A 57 -23.91 22.54 -0.35
N PRO A 58 -23.00 22.75 0.64
CA PRO A 58 -22.06 21.70 1.05
C PRO A 58 -22.74 20.38 1.40
N GLU A 59 -23.86 20.42 2.12
CA GLU A 59 -24.61 19.23 2.50
C GLU A 59 -25.15 18.44 1.31
N GLU A 60 -25.72 19.15 0.29
CA GLU A 60 -26.18 18.49 -0.95
C GLU A 60 -25.03 17.76 -1.67
N GLN A 61 -23.82 18.31 -1.68
CA GLN A 61 -22.68 17.62 -2.28
C GLN A 61 -22.23 16.43 -1.44
N ILE A 62 -22.06 16.63 -0.12
CA ILE A 62 -21.58 15.59 0.79
C ILE A 62 -22.49 14.34 0.79
N THR A 63 -23.80 14.55 0.62
CA THR A 63 -24.81 13.47 0.67
C THR A 63 -25.22 12.95 -0.72
N LEU A 64 -24.67 13.51 -1.79
CA LEU A 64 -25.11 13.28 -3.16
C LEU A 64 -25.04 11.79 -3.57
N TRP A 65 -24.04 11.05 -3.10
CA TRP A 65 -23.85 9.63 -3.41
C TRP A 65 -24.30 8.70 -2.26
N GLY A 66 -25.24 9.17 -1.43
CA GLY A 66 -25.96 8.36 -0.44
C GLY A 66 -25.30 8.25 0.94
N ASN A 67 -24.20 8.95 1.19
CA ASN A 67 -23.64 9.03 2.54
C ASN A 67 -24.29 10.12 3.37
N THR A 68 -24.15 10.02 4.67
CA THR A 68 -24.55 11.04 5.63
C THR A 68 -23.42 12.04 5.86
N VAL A 69 -23.78 13.23 6.36
CA VAL A 69 -22.78 14.24 6.76
C VAL A 69 -21.81 13.65 7.79
N PRO A 70 -20.51 13.83 7.62
CA PRO A 70 -19.52 13.35 8.57
C PRO A 70 -19.77 13.88 9.99
N THR A 71 -19.49 13.06 10.98
CA THR A 71 -19.59 13.44 12.39
C THR A 71 -18.30 13.15 13.13
N LYS A 72 -18.04 13.92 14.18
CA LYS A 72 -16.90 13.70 15.07
C LYS A 72 -16.84 12.28 15.64
N LYS A 73 -18.01 11.63 15.84
CA LYS A 73 -18.12 10.25 16.30
C LYS A 73 -17.54 9.26 15.27
N MET A 74 -17.77 9.48 13.98
CA MET A 74 -17.21 8.63 12.91
C MET A 74 -15.69 8.64 12.96
N ILE A 75 -15.06 9.81 13.08
CA ILE A 75 -13.60 9.95 13.20
C ILE A 75 -13.07 9.22 14.45
N LYS A 76 -13.74 9.42 15.60
CA LYS A 76 -13.41 8.70 16.85
C LYS A 76 -13.42 7.18 16.67
N ASN A 77 -14.42 6.67 15.97
CA ASN A 77 -14.60 5.25 15.75
C ASN A 77 -13.48 4.69 14.86
N LEU A 78 -13.11 5.37 13.78
CA LEU A 78 -12.00 4.97 12.92
C LEU A 78 -10.69 4.88 13.71
N LYS A 79 -10.39 5.86 14.56
CA LYS A 79 -9.25 5.78 15.47
C LYS A 79 -9.29 4.56 16.38
N LYS A 80 -10.46 4.26 16.96
CA LYS A 80 -10.70 3.07 17.81
C LYS A 80 -10.43 1.76 17.06
N TYR A 81 -10.65 1.75 15.73
CA TYR A 81 -10.40 0.60 14.87
C TYR A 81 -8.96 0.48 14.37
N GLY A 82 -8.10 1.43 14.72
CA GLY A 82 -6.66 1.35 14.45
C GLY A 82 -6.18 2.22 13.28
N PHE A 83 -7.08 2.97 12.65
CA PHE A 83 -6.69 3.94 11.63
C PHE A 83 -6.05 5.17 12.28
N LYS A 84 -4.92 5.58 11.76
CA LYS A 84 -4.16 6.73 12.23
C LYS A 84 -4.17 7.90 11.24
N THR A 85 -4.55 7.61 9.99
CA THR A 85 -4.65 8.57 8.90
C THR A 85 -6.05 8.54 8.29
N ILE A 86 -6.61 9.72 8.05
CA ILE A 86 -7.85 9.91 7.28
C ILE A 86 -7.50 10.65 6.00
N ARG A 87 -8.01 10.18 4.86
CA ARG A 87 -7.99 10.92 3.61
C ARG A 87 -9.41 11.43 3.33
N LEU A 88 -9.49 12.71 3.03
CA LEU A 88 -10.70 13.38 2.58
C LEU A 88 -10.52 13.70 1.09
N PRO A 89 -11.05 12.88 0.18
CA PRO A 89 -11.15 13.24 -1.22
C PRO A 89 -12.06 14.47 -1.37
N ILE A 90 -11.63 15.51 -2.11
CA ILE A 90 -12.37 16.77 -2.16
C ILE A 90 -12.46 17.30 -3.60
N THR A 91 -13.69 17.60 -4.04
CA THR A 91 -13.95 18.33 -5.27
C THR A 91 -14.27 19.80 -4.94
N TRP A 92 -13.47 20.72 -5.45
CA TRP A 92 -13.55 22.15 -5.14
C TRP A 92 -14.33 22.95 -6.19
N ILE A 93 -14.33 22.50 -7.45
CA ILE A 93 -14.85 23.26 -8.59
C ILE A 93 -16.34 23.59 -8.48
N ASN A 94 -17.10 22.80 -7.74
CA ASN A 94 -18.54 23.06 -7.53
C ASN A 94 -18.81 24.24 -6.61
N PHE A 95 -17.82 24.67 -5.82
CA PHE A 95 -17.90 25.75 -4.87
C PHE A 95 -16.91 26.87 -5.15
N ILE A 96 -16.89 27.33 -6.41
CA ILE A 96 -16.09 28.49 -6.79
C ILE A 96 -16.99 29.57 -7.42
N ASP A 97 -16.64 30.83 -7.17
CA ASP A 97 -17.27 31.96 -7.88
C ASP A 97 -16.77 32.10 -9.34
N LYS A 98 -17.34 33.02 -10.09
CA LYS A 98 -16.92 33.31 -11.47
C LYS A 98 -15.46 33.75 -11.61
N LEU A 99 -14.86 34.23 -10.53
CA LEU A 99 -13.44 34.57 -10.45
C LEU A 99 -12.58 33.37 -10.03
N GLY A 100 -13.19 32.22 -9.69
CA GLY A 100 -12.53 31.01 -9.21
C GLY A 100 -12.05 31.10 -7.77
N ASN A 101 -12.69 31.90 -6.94
CA ASN A 101 -12.47 31.88 -5.50
C ASN A 101 -13.35 30.81 -4.85
N ILE A 102 -12.75 30.03 -3.96
CA ILE A 102 -13.44 28.94 -3.27
C ILE A 102 -14.39 29.52 -2.20
N ASP A 103 -15.60 28.98 -2.13
CA ASP A 103 -16.60 29.38 -1.14
C ASP A 103 -16.11 29.09 0.30
N LEU A 104 -16.24 30.08 1.16
CA LEU A 104 -15.79 29.97 2.54
C LEU A 104 -16.56 28.89 3.33
N ASN A 105 -17.87 28.71 3.06
CA ASN A 105 -18.65 27.68 3.72
C ASN A 105 -18.15 26.28 3.36
N TRP A 106 -17.76 26.06 2.10
CA TRP A 106 -17.13 24.80 1.68
C TRP A 106 -15.83 24.54 2.47
N ILE A 107 -14.95 25.54 2.53
CA ILE A 107 -13.72 25.44 3.30
C ILE A 107 -14.00 25.15 4.79
N LEU A 108 -15.00 25.80 5.39
CA LEU A 108 -15.34 25.61 6.81
C LEU A 108 -15.84 24.19 7.10
N ASN A 109 -16.66 23.61 6.22
CA ASN A 109 -17.09 22.20 6.36
C ASN A 109 -15.90 21.23 6.33
N ILE A 110 -14.95 21.44 5.44
CA ILE A 110 -13.73 20.63 5.36
C ILE A 110 -12.87 20.82 6.62
N LYS A 111 -12.67 22.08 7.05
CA LYS A 111 -11.89 22.42 8.25
C LYS A 111 -12.46 21.78 9.50
N GLU A 112 -13.75 21.64 9.61
CA GLU A 112 -14.40 21.01 10.75
C GLU A 112 -13.97 19.53 10.89
N VAL A 113 -13.98 18.77 9.80
CA VAL A 113 -13.55 17.37 9.81
C VAL A 113 -12.03 17.25 10.01
N VAL A 114 -11.25 18.14 9.40
CA VAL A 114 -9.80 18.22 9.62
C VAL A 114 -9.49 18.49 11.10
N ASP A 115 -10.23 19.40 11.74
CA ASP A 115 -10.06 19.72 13.15
C ASP A 115 -10.39 18.54 14.05
N TRP A 116 -11.47 17.82 13.78
CA TRP A 116 -11.77 16.59 14.52
C TRP A 116 -10.64 15.56 14.39
N ALA A 117 -10.12 15.35 13.19
CA ALA A 117 -9.04 14.40 12.98
C ALA A 117 -7.77 14.81 13.73
N ILE A 118 -7.31 16.05 13.51
CA ILE A 118 -6.00 16.51 13.99
C ILE A 118 -6.06 16.95 15.45
N LYS A 119 -6.93 17.93 15.77
CA LYS A 119 -6.95 18.58 17.09
C LYS A 119 -7.59 17.71 18.17
N ASP A 120 -8.69 17.01 17.82
CA ASP A 120 -9.43 16.22 18.81
C ASP A 120 -8.89 14.80 18.96
N TYR A 121 -8.44 14.20 17.87
CA TYR A 121 -8.04 12.78 17.89
C TYR A 121 -6.57 12.53 17.56
N ASN A 122 -5.76 13.55 17.32
CA ASN A 122 -4.32 13.40 16.98
C ASN A 122 -4.11 12.33 15.91
N MET A 123 -4.80 12.50 14.78
CA MET A 123 -4.70 11.68 13.58
C MET A 123 -4.10 12.52 12.45
N TYR A 124 -3.52 11.89 11.47
CA TYR A 124 -3.14 12.54 10.22
C TYR A 124 -4.38 12.75 9.34
N CYS A 125 -4.39 13.83 8.59
CA CYS A 125 -5.43 14.14 7.63
C CYS A 125 -4.82 14.52 6.28
N ILE A 126 -5.23 13.83 5.21
CA ILE A 126 -4.85 14.12 3.84
C ILE A 126 -6.04 14.81 3.17
N ILE A 127 -5.80 15.94 2.50
CA ILE A 127 -6.76 16.61 1.63
C ILE A 127 -6.16 16.74 0.22
N ASP A 128 -7.00 16.59 -0.79
CA ASP A 128 -6.60 16.55 -2.19
C ASP A 128 -7.40 17.50 -3.09
N VAL A 129 -7.07 17.48 -4.38
CA VAL A 129 -7.86 17.99 -5.49
C VAL A 129 -8.32 16.76 -6.29
N HIS A 130 -9.62 16.41 -6.17
CA HIS A 130 -10.13 15.12 -6.64
C HIS A 130 -10.74 15.19 -8.06
N HIS A 131 -12.02 15.54 -8.21
CA HIS A 131 -12.72 15.57 -9.50
C HIS A 131 -12.77 16.97 -10.15
N ASP A 132 -11.82 17.83 -9.87
CA ASP A 132 -11.84 19.24 -10.25
C ASP A 132 -11.57 19.52 -11.73
N CYS A 133 -11.06 18.55 -12.45
CA CYS A 133 -10.97 18.62 -13.88
C CYS A 133 -11.84 17.52 -14.47
N LYS A 134 -13.03 17.91 -14.99
CA LYS A 134 -14.03 16.97 -15.54
C LYS A 134 -13.37 15.73 -16.13
N ASP A 135 -13.72 14.55 -15.60
CA ASP A 135 -13.14 13.26 -15.97
C ASP A 135 -11.64 13.10 -15.66
N ASN A 136 -11.09 13.86 -14.70
CA ASN A 136 -9.65 13.91 -14.35
C ASN A 136 -8.73 14.20 -15.56
N ASN A 137 -9.28 14.79 -16.61
CA ASN A 137 -8.56 15.07 -17.85
C ASN A 137 -7.88 16.45 -17.83
N TRP A 138 -6.89 16.59 -16.96
CA TRP A 138 -6.04 17.78 -16.86
C TRP A 138 -5.27 18.07 -18.16
N LEU A 139 -4.99 17.03 -18.94
CA LEU A 139 -4.22 17.13 -20.18
C LEU A 139 -4.98 17.92 -21.26
N SER A 140 -6.28 17.69 -21.40
CA SER A 140 -7.08 18.30 -22.48
C SER A 140 -7.22 19.81 -22.36
N LYS A 141 -6.98 20.39 -21.17
CA LYS A 141 -7.14 21.81 -20.88
C LYS A 141 -5.82 22.60 -20.84
N GLY A 142 -4.68 21.94 -20.93
CA GLY A 142 -3.36 22.55 -21.05
C GLY A 142 -3.07 23.65 -20.03
N VAL A 143 -2.66 24.84 -20.49
CA VAL A 143 -2.30 25.99 -19.64
C VAL A 143 -3.47 26.47 -18.77
N SER A 144 -4.70 26.37 -19.24
CA SER A 144 -5.89 26.77 -18.47
C SER A 144 -6.08 25.88 -17.23
N ALA A 145 -5.90 24.57 -17.39
CA ALA A 145 -5.95 23.62 -16.26
C ALA A 145 -4.88 23.92 -15.22
N LYS A 146 -3.64 24.17 -15.66
CA LYS A 146 -2.54 24.53 -14.77
C LYS A 146 -2.85 25.81 -13.96
N ASN A 147 -3.38 26.84 -14.59
CA ASN A 147 -3.71 28.08 -13.90
C ASN A 147 -4.81 27.90 -12.85
N MET A 148 -5.84 27.12 -13.16
CA MET A 148 -6.91 26.77 -12.22
C MET A 148 -6.34 25.95 -11.04
N PHE A 149 -5.55 24.95 -11.32
CA PHE A 149 -4.88 24.12 -10.33
C PHE A 149 -4.01 24.93 -9.35
N ILE A 150 -3.18 25.85 -9.88
CA ILE A 150 -2.39 26.78 -9.06
C ILE A 150 -3.30 27.67 -8.22
N LYS A 151 -4.42 28.12 -8.77
CA LYS A 151 -5.36 28.99 -8.05
C LYS A 151 -6.02 28.27 -6.89
N PHE A 152 -6.42 27.01 -7.05
CA PHE A 152 -6.94 26.20 -5.95
C PHE A 152 -5.89 26.06 -4.86
N TRP A 153 -4.68 25.60 -5.21
CA TRP A 153 -3.64 25.37 -4.21
C TRP A 153 -3.16 26.62 -3.49
N LYS A 154 -3.19 27.80 -4.15
CA LYS A 154 -2.91 29.07 -3.47
C LYS A 154 -3.91 29.36 -2.35
N GLN A 155 -5.19 29.10 -2.58
CA GLN A 155 -6.25 29.34 -1.62
C GLN A 155 -6.21 28.30 -0.49
N ILE A 156 -6.14 27.01 -0.86
CA ILE A 156 -6.06 25.91 0.09
C ILE A 156 -4.82 26.09 1.00
N ALA A 157 -3.65 26.31 0.42
CA ALA A 157 -2.42 26.49 1.17
C ALA A 157 -2.50 27.67 2.15
N LYS A 158 -3.16 28.77 1.79
CA LYS A 158 -3.38 29.93 2.64
C LYS A 158 -4.32 29.63 3.81
N GLU A 159 -5.43 28.96 3.53
CA GLU A 159 -6.45 28.67 4.54
C GLU A 159 -5.99 27.67 5.60
N PHE A 160 -5.14 26.75 5.23
CA PHE A 160 -4.63 25.69 6.11
C PHE A 160 -3.17 25.91 6.57
N ILE A 161 -2.64 27.11 6.44
CA ILE A 161 -1.22 27.45 6.69
C ILE A 161 -0.76 27.13 8.11
N ASN A 162 -1.65 27.27 9.10
CA ASN A 162 -1.33 27.14 10.53
C ASN A 162 -1.44 25.70 11.08
N TYR A 163 -1.95 24.75 10.29
CA TYR A 163 -1.95 23.35 10.70
C TYR A 163 -0.52 22.79 10.71
N ASP A 164 -0.25 21.94 11.69
CA ASP A 164 1.04 21.28 11.84
C ASP A 164 1.27 20.15 10.80
N GLU A 165 2.26 19.28 11.05
CA GLU A 165 2.60 18.17 10.14
C GLU A 165 1.55 17.08 10.03
N HIS A 166 0.52 17.07 10.89
CA HIS A 166 -0.59 16.12 10.78
C HIS A 166 -1.51 16.42 9.59
N LEU A 167 -1.52 17.67 9.07
CA LEU A 167 -2.21 17.98 7.82
C LEU A 167 -1.28 17.80 6.63
N ILE A 168 -1.71 17.02 5.67
CA ILE A 168 -0.96 16.63 4.49
C ILE A 168 -1.74 17.07 3.25
N PHE A 169 -1.05 17.59 2.25
CA PHE A 169 -1.64 18.00 0.99
C PHE A 169 -1.28 17.02 -0.13
N GLU A 170 -2.28 16.58 -0.87
CA GLU A 170 -2.10 15.71 -2.04
C GLU A 170 -2.44 16.48 -3.32
N SER A 171 -1.51 16.50 -4.26
CA SER A 171 -1.57 17.36 -5.45
C SER A 171 -2.85 17.19 -6.24
N MET A 172 -3.17 15.96 -6.61
CA MET A 172 -4.36 15.55 -7.33
C MET A 172 -4.55 14.04 -7.24
N ASP A 173 -5.81 13.59 -7.22
CA ASP A 173 -6.13 12.18 -7.31
C ASP A 173 -5.97 11.69 -8.75
N ASN A 174 -5.41 10.52 -8.89
CA ASN A 174 -5.37 9.67 -10.09
C ASN A 174 -5.58 10.40 -11.45
N PRO A 175 -4.69 11.32 -11.84
CA PRO A 175 -4.88 12.11 -13.04
C PRO A 175 -4.77 11.24 -14.29
N ASN A 176 -5.78 11.30 -15.14
CA ASN A 176 -5.78 10.60 -16.42
C ASN A 176 -4.96 11.38 -17.47
N PHE A 177 -3.71 10.97 -17.65
CA PHE A 177 -2.78 11.54 -18.62
C PHE A 177 -2.46 10.59 -19.78
N TYR A 178 -3.34 9.64 -20.08
CA TYR A 178 -3.16 8.79 -21.25
C TYR A 178 -3.32 9.60 -22.54
N PHE A 179 -2.39 9.39 -23.48
CA PHE A 179 -2.52 9.95 -24.81
C PHE A 179 -3.75 9.36 -25.52
N ASN A 180 -4.51 10.20 -26.24
CA ASN A 180 -5.68 9.76 -27.03
C ASN A 180 -5.35 8.69 -28.08
N SER A 181 -4.08 8.50 -28.43
CA SER A 181 -3.58 7.46 -29.33
C SER A 181 -3.44 6.08 -28.66
N GLY A 182 -3.68 5.95 -27.34
CA GLY A 182 -3.47 4.73 -26.58
C GLY A 182 -2.00 4.35 -26.34
N ASN A 183 -1.05 5.18 -26.78
CA ASN A 183 0.38 4.85 -26.79
C ASN A 183 1.15 5.59 -25.67
N GLY A 184 0.76 5.41 -24.41
CA GLY A 184 1.56 5.86 -23.28
C GLY A 184 0.90 6.90 -22.39
N TYR A 185 1.62 7.31 -21.37
CA TYR A 185 1.21 8.22 -20.31
C TYR A 185 2.08 9.48 -20.33
N ASP A 186 1.48 10.69 -20.21
CA ASP A 186 2.22 11.96 -20.28
C ASP A 186 2.86 12.34 -18.92
N PHE A 187 3.94 11.66 -18.59
CA PHE A 187 4.74 11.99 -17.41
C PHE A 187 5.34 13.40 -17.42
N LYS A 188 5.46 14.03 -18.60
CA LYS A 188 5.97 15.39 -18.69
C LYS A 188 4.95 16.40 -18.15
N THR A 189 3.69 16.29 -18.54
CA THR A 189 2.63 17.15 -18.01
C THR A 189 2.41 16.85 -16.51
N LEU A 190 2.44 15.62 -16.08
CA LEU A 190 2.37 15.26 -14.68
C LEU A 190 3.49 15.93 -13.87
N LEU A 191 4.73 15.89 -14.34
CA LEU A 191 5.86 16.57 -13.70
C LEU A 191 5.62 18.08 -13.59
N ILE A 192 5.12 18.72 -14.64
CA ILE A 192 4.84 20.17 -14.65
C ILE A 192 3.79 20.54 -13.60
N LEU A 193 2.74 19.74 -13.43
CA LEU A 193 1.70 20.00 -12.45
C LEU A 193 2.17 19.72 -11.03
N ASN A 194 2.85 18.59 -10.80
CA ASN A 194 3.43 18.28 -9.50
C ASN A 194 4.46 19.34 -9.06
N GLN A 195 5.29 19.85 -9.98
CA GLN A 195 6.22 20.95 -9.67
C GLN A 195 5.46 22.24 -9.34
N ALA A 196 4.44 22.58 -10.12
CA ALA A 196 3.63 23.78 -9.86
C ALA A 196 2.92 23.70 -8.50
N PHE A 197 2.46 22.54 -8.09
CA PHE A 197 1.90 22.28 -6.76
C PHE A 197 2.94 22.55 -5.65
N ILE A 198 4.10 21.90 -5.73
CA ILE A 198 5.19 22.09 -4.75
C ILE A 198 5.55 23.57 -4.63
N ASP A 199 5.83 24.23 -5.76
CA ASP A 199 6.20 25.64 -5.77
C ASP A 199 5.14 26.53 -5.12
N THR A 200 3.88 26.27 -5.44
CA THR A 200 2.74 27.05 -4.93
C THR A 200 2.60 26.90 -3.42
N VAL A 201 2.66 25.68 -2.91
CA VAL A 201 2.52 25.39 -1.48
C VAL A 201 3.74 25.89 -0.70
N ARG A 202 4.97 25.64 -1.17
CA ARG A 202 6.20 26.10 -0.49
C ARG A 202 6.28 27.63 -0.41
N ASN A 203 5.89 28.33 -1.48
CA ASN A 203 5.89 29.80 -1.54
C ASN A 203 4.81 30.44 -0.66
N SER A 204 3.81 29.72 -0.22
CA SER A 204 2.80 30.25 0.73
C SER A 204 3.38 30.48 2.14
N GLY A 205 4.50 29.90 2.47
CA GLY A 205 5.19 30.10 3.74
C GLY A 205 4.59 29.36 4.93
N GLY A 206 4.85 29.85 6.15
CA GLY A 206 4.37 29.23 7.38
C GLY A 206 4.74 27.76 7.51
N ASN A 207 3.84 26.94 8.05
CA ASN A 207 4.03 25.49 8.18
C ASN A 207 4.09 24.76 6.83
N ASN A 208 3.59 25.39 5.76
CA ASN A 208 3.65 24.82 4.42
C ASN A 208 5.06 24.66 3.86
N LYS A 209 6.03 25.39 4.41
CA LYS A 209 7.45 25.20 4.06
C LYS A 209 7.95 23.77 4.28
N TYR A 210 7.40 23.08 5.28
CA TYR A 210 7.86 21.75 5.71
C TYR A 210 6.75 20.71 5.77
N ARG A 211 5.56 21.04 5.30
CA ARG A 211 4.43 20.10 5.19
C ARG A 211 4.80 18.96 4.29
N LEU A 212 4.41 17.72 4.64
CA LEU A 212 4.48 16.61 3.70
C LEU A 212 3.54 16.88 2.53
N LEU A 213 4.07 16.79 1.32
CA LEU A 213 3.31 16.93 0.07
C LEU A 213 3.24 15.60 -0.63
N LEU A 214 2.05 15.19 -1.02
CA LEU A 214 1.86 13.99 -1.82
C LEU A 214 1.75 14.40 -3.28
N ILE A 215 2.58 13.81 -4.11
CA ILE A 215 2.60 14.07 -5.56
C ILE A 215 2.13 12.84 -6.31
N SER A 216 1.24 13.04 -7.26
CA SER A 216 0.66 11.95 -8.01
C SER A 216 1.73 11.17 -8.78
N GLY A 217 1.67 9.83 -8.66
CA GLY A 217 2.60 8.91 -9.31
C GLY A 217 2.21 8.54 -10.74
N GLY A 218 0.95 8.72 -11.10
CA GLY A 218 0.44 8.36 -12.42
C GLY A 218 -0.25 7.00 -12.45
N ASP A 219 -1.53 7.00 -12.13
CA ASP A 219 -2.54 5.97 -12.39
C ASP A 219 -2.08 4.51 -12.24
N SER A 220 -1.58 4.13 -11.06
CA SER A 220 -1.21 2.75 -10.69
C SER A 220 -0.26 2.01 -11.65
N GLN A 221 0.35 2.70 -12.59
CA GLN A 221 1.24 2.10 -13.60
C GLN A 221 2.65 1.93 -13.03
N ILE A 222 2.81 1.03 -12.07
CA ILE A 222 4.07 0.84 -11.33
C ILE A 222 5.26 0.60 -12.27
N ASP A 223 5.09 -0.24 -13.29
CA ASP A 223 6.15 -0.54 -14.26
C ASP A 223 6.54 0.69 -15.09
N LEU A 224 5.55 1.47 -15.55
CA LEU A 224 5.81 2.70 -16.28
C LEU A 224 6.46 3.77 -15.38
N MET A 225 6.07 3.85 -14.13
CA MET A 225 6.68 4.75 -13.15
C MET A 225 8.15 4.42 -12.93
N SER A 226 8.51 3.14 -12.81
CA SER A 226 9.89 2.74 -12.55
C SER A 226 10.87 3.24 -13.61
N SER A 227 10.43 3.34 -14.86
CA SER A 227 11.27 3.70 -16.01
C SER A 227 11.12 5.16 -16.45
N ASN A 228 9.95 5.78 -16.28
CA ASN A 228 9.61 7.06 -16.91
C ASN A 228 9.33 8.21 -15.93
N TYR A 229 9.03 7.91 -14.67
CA TYR A 229 8.66 8.94 -13.71
C TYR A 229 9.84 9.88 -13.41
N LYS A 230 9.57 11.17 -13.47
CA LYS A 230 10.55 12.21 -13.14
C LYS A 230 10.17 12.86 -11.81
N ILE A 231 11.12 12.83 -10.89
CA ILE A 231 10.95 13.38 -9.54
C ILE A 231 11.03 14.92 -9.62
N PRO A 232 10.01 15.66 -9.15
CA PRO A 232 10.07 17.11 -9.08
C PRO A 232 11.06 17.56 -8.00
N LYS A 233 11.44 18.82 -8.04
CA LYS A 233 12.34 19.43 -7.06
C LYS A 233 11.54 20.00 -5.90
N ASP A 234 11.86 19.61 -4.69
CA ASP A 234 11.32 20.20 -3.47
C ASP A 234 12.46 20.72 -2.58
N PRO A 235 12.52 22.04 -2.30
CA PRO A 235 13.58 22.61 -1.46
C PRO A 235 13.59 22.06 -0.02
N SER A 236 12.47 21.50 0.43
CA SER A 236 12.34 20.92 1.76
C SER A 236 12.59 19.41 1.79
N ASN A 237 12.72 18.79 0.62
CA ASN A 237 12.86 17.33 0.47
C ASN A 237 11.81 16.55 1.30
N LYS A 238 10.56 17.03 1.31
CA LYS A 238 9.49 16.51 2.16
C LYS A 238 8.23 16.24 1.35
N PHE A 239 8.30 15.22 0.50
CA PHE A 239 7.20 14.74 -0.31
C PHE A 239 7.17 13.21 -0.37
N ALA A 240 6.04 12.66 -0.76
CA ALA A 240 5.81 11.24 -1.02
C ALA A 240 5.13 11.06 -2.39
N ILE A 241 5.30 9.89 -2.99
CA ILE A 241 4.58 9.50 -4.21
C ILE A 241 3.26 8.86 -3.83
N THR A 242 2.17 9.18 -4.54
CA THR A 242 0.89 8.50 -4.38
C THR A 242 0.59 7.58 -5.55
N ILE A 243 -0.04 6.47 -5.23
CA ILE A 243 -0.62 5.54 -6.21
C ILE A 243 -1.99 5.07 -5.72
N ASN A 244 -2.88 4.73 -6.65
CA ASN A 244 -4.05 3.90 -6.40
C ASN A 244 -3.66 2.45 -6.67
N TYR A 245 -4.10 1.51 -5.85
CA TYR A 245 -3.74 0.10 -6.00
C TYR A 245 -4.97 -0.79 -5.89
N PHE A 246 -5.43 -1.26 -7.04
CA PHE A 246 -6.58 -2.16 -7.19
C PHE A 246 -6.19 -3.39 -8.01
N ASP A 247 -5.01 -3.93 -7.75
CA ASP A 247 -4.46 -5.08 -8.46
C ASP A 247 -4.43 -6.35 -7.60
N PRO A 248 -4.74 -7.52 -8.21
CA PRO A 248 -5.16 -7.67 -9.62
C PRO A 248 -6.58 -7.14 -9.83
N TYR A 249 -6.79 -6.34 -10.86
CA TYR A 249 -8.09 -5.71 -11.13
C TYR A 249 -9.24 -6.72 -11.26
N ASN A 250 -8.97 -7.91 -11.83
CA ASN A 250 -9.99 -8.97 -11.93
C ASN A 250 -10.55 -9.38 -10.56
N PHE A 251 -9.74 -9.35 -9.51
CA PHE A 251 -10.21 -9.58 -8.15
C PHE A 251 -10.75 -8.29 -7.53
N CYS A 252 -10.04 -7.18 -7.58
CA CYS A 252 -10.44 -5.96 -6.89
C CYS A 252 -11.68 -5.28 -7.48
N GLY A 253 -11.78 -5.21 -8.80
CA GLY A 253 -12.86 -4.52 -9.54
C GLY A 253 -13.60 -5.38 -10.56
N GLY A 254 -13.11 -6.59 -10.86
CA GLY A 254 -13.69 -7.50 -11.84
C GLY A 254 -14.53 -8.64 -11.23
N ASN A 255 -14.58 -9.79 -11.91
CA ASN A 255 -15.46 -10.91 -11.55
C ASN A 255 -14.75 -12.07 -10.82
N GLU A 256 -13.44 -12.01 -10.58
CA GLU A 256 -12.71 -13.06 -9.86
C GLU A 256 -13.15 -13.11 -8.41
N ALA A 257 -13.61 -14.30 -7.95
CA ALA A 257 -14.13 -14.46 -6.60
C ALA A 257 -13.02 -14.64 -5.55
N ASN A 258 -11.90 -15.21 -5.95
CA ASN A 258 -10.83 -15.65 -5.06
C ASN A 258 -9.54 -14.90 -5.28
N TRP A 259 -8.81 -14.68 -4.19
CA TRP A 259 -7.44 -14.20 -4.12
C TRP A 259 -6.67 -15.03 -3.10
N GLY A 260 -5.37 -15.12 -3.23
CA GLY A 260 -4.51 -15.84 -2.30
C GLY A 260 -3.81 -17.03 -2.97
N SER A 261 -3.82 -17.09 -4.31
CA SER A 261 -2.92 -17.99 -5.02
C SER A 261 -1.47 -17.54 -4.84
N GLU A 262 -0.54 -18.45 -5.03
CA GLU A 262 0.88 -18.17 -5.00
C GLU A 262 1.28 -17.01 -5.93
N ASN A 263 0.70 -16.96 -7.13
CA ASN A 263 0.96 -15.89 -8.07
C ASN A 263 0.43 -14.53 -7.58
N ASP A 264 -0.68 -14.50 -6.87
CA ASP A 264 -1.23 -13.26 -6.31
C ASP A 264 -0.28 -12.64 -5.30
N TYR A 265 0.22 -13.44 -4.36
CA TYR A 265 1.22 -12.97 -3.39
C TYR A 265 2.51 -12.52 -4.06
N LYS A 266 3.02 -13.32 -5.00
CA LYS A 266 4.24 -13.01 -5.72
C LYS A 266 4.12 -11.71 -6.51
N ASN A 267 3.03 -11.52 -7.23
CA ASN A 267 2.82 -10.33 -8.05
C ASN A 267 2.76 -9.08 -7.17
N MET A 268 1.94 -9.07 -6.12
CA MET A 268 1.87 -7.94 -5.19
C MET A 268 3.23 -7.64 -4.54
N PHE A 269 3.96 -8.68 -4.14
CA PHE A 269 5.30 -8.51 -3.58
C PHE A 269 6.26 -7.86 -4.58
N MET A 270 6.29 -8.32 -5.83
CA MET A 270 7.19 -7.79 -6.87
C MET A 270 6.86 -6.34 -7.21
N GLU A 271 5.60 -5.96 -7.26
CA GLU A 271 5.16 -4.58 -7.46
C GLU A 271 5.61 -3.67 -6.32
N PHE A 272 5.44 -4.11 -5.07
CA PHE A 272 5.88 -3.36 -3.90
C PHE A 272 7.40 -3.28 -3.79
N ALA A 273 8.11 -4.33 -4.19
CA ALA A 273 9.56 -4.32 -4.30
C ALA A 273 10.03 -3.32 -5.36
N THR A 274 9.33 -3.22 -6.49
CA THR A 274 9.60 -2.21 -7.52
C THR A 274 9.40 -0.80 -6.98
N LEU A 275 8.33 -0.53 -6.24
CA LEU A 275 8.10 0.76 -5.58
C LEU A 275 9.19 1.06 -4.55
N LYS A 276 9.60 0.06 -3.76
CA LYS A 276 10.68 0.22 -2.78
C LYS A 276 11.98 0.63 -3.47
N THR A 277 12.45 -0.12 -4.45
CA THR A 277 13.72 0.16 -5.12
C THR A 277 13.69 1.44 -5.95
N THR A 278 12.53 1.79 -6.50
CA THR A 278 12.37 3.00 -7.30
C THR A 278 12.35 4.27 -6.45
N PHE A 279 11.71 4.24 -5.27
CA PHE A 279 11.44 5.41 -4.46
C PHE A 279 11.94 5.31 -3.01
N ILE A 280 11.54 4.31 -2.24
CA ILE A 280 11.78 4.26 -0.79
C ILE A 280 13.27 4.19 -0.48
N ASP A 281 14.05 3.38 -1.20
CA ASP A 281 15.50 3.26 -1.04
C ASP A 281 16.26 4.55 -1.40
N LYS A 282 15.59 5.47 -2.09
CA LYS A 282 16.08 6.82 -2.39
C LYS A 282 15.59 7.88 -1.41
N GLY A 283 14.96 7.47 -0.31
CA GLY A 283 14.42 8.36 0.72
C GLY A 283 13.07 8.98 0.39
N ILE A 284 12.36 8.50 -0.64
CA ILE A 284 11.05 9.00 -1.07
C ILE A 284 9.99 7.97 -0.67
N PRO A 285 9.14 8.25 0.32
CA PRO A 285 8.08 7.33 0.70
C PRO A 285 6.98 7.23 -0.36
N VAL A 286 6.21 6.13 -0.28
CA VAL A 286 5.07 5.86 -1.16
C VAL A 286 3.80 5.72 -0.32
N ILE A 287 2.71 6.30 -0.77
CA ILE A 287 1.39 6.13 -0.15
C ILE A 287 0.43 5.54 -1.17
N ILE A 288 -0.11 4.37 -0.86
CA ILE A 288 -1.26 3.83 -1.55
C ILE A 288 -2.48 4.60 -1.02
N VAL A 289 -2.89 5.65 -1.76
CA VAL A 289 -3.95 6.55 -1.31
C VAL A 289 -5.34 5.95 -1.43
N ALA A 290 -5.52 4.96 -2.30
CA ALA A 290 -6.75 4.20 -2.41
C ALA A 290 -6.47 2.74 -2.78
N THR A 291 -7.09 1.82 -2.04
CA THR A 291 -7.11 0.38 -2.33
C THR A 291 -8.42 -0.22 -1.83
N GLY A 292 -8.97 -1.15 -2.58
CA GLY A 292 -10.26 -1.76 -2.24
C GLY A 292 -10.57 -2.99 -3.09
N VAL A 293 -11.53 -3.79 -2.61
CA VAL A 293 -12.12 -4.93 -3.31
C VAL A 293 -13.61 -4.75 -3.31
N LEU A 294 -14.28 -4.92 -4.46
CA LEU A 294 -15.74 -4.83 -4.57
C LEU A 294 -16.43 -5.77 -3.58
N THR A 295 -17.38 -5.25 -2.81
CA THR A 295 -18.12 -6.01 -1.78
C THR A 295 -19.53 -6.42 -2.23
N ASN A 296 -20.05 -5.80 -3.28
CA ASN A 296 -21.36 -6.09 -3.86
C ASN A 296 -21.34 -7.19 -4.93
N SER A 297 -20.25 -7.91 -5.07
CA SER A 297 -20.03 -8.98 -6.03
C SER A 297 -19.82 -10.34 -5.33
N ASN A 298 -19.64 -11.39 -6.10
CA ASN A 298 -19.45 -12.77 -5.63
C ASN A 298 -18.08 -13.06 -4.97
N LYS A 299 -17.45 -12.06 -4.36
CA LYS A 299 -16.13 -12.19 -3.71
C LYS A 299 -16.21 -13.07 -2.47
N GLU A 300 -15.27 -13.98 -2.32
CA GLU A 300 -15.11 -14.76 -1.11
C GLU A 300 -14.57 -13.88 0.02
N LYS A 301 -15.26 -13.84 1.16
CA LYS A 301 -14.88 -13.01 2.31
C LYS A 301 -13.47 -13.30 2.82
N GLU A 302 -13.08 -14.57 2.82
CA GLU A 302 -11.74 -14.96 3.24
C GLU A 302 -10.68 -14.39 2.31
N SER A 303 -10.90 -14.42 0.99
CA SER A 303 -9.99 -13.81 0.01
C SER A 303 -9.86 -12.29 0.19
N ILE A 304 -10.97 -11.60 0.53
CA ILE A 304 -10.92 -10.15 0.86
C ILE A 304 -10.08 -9.91 2.12
N ARG A 305 -10.27 -10.71 3.17
CA ARG A 305 -9.51 -10.60 4.43
C ARG A 305 -8.02 -10.85 4.21
N GLU A 306 -7.69 -11.87 3.41
CA GLU A 306 -6.33 -12.27 3.10
C GLU A 306 -5.61 -11.22 2.25
N TYR A 307 -6.27 -10.69 1.22
CA TYR A 307 -5.78 -9.60 0.39
C TYR A 307 -5.37 -8.39 1.24
N PHE A 308 -6.27 -7.90 2.08
CA PHE A 308 -5.97 -6.74 2.92
C PHE A 308 -4.92 -7.05 3.99
N TYR A 309 -4.96 -8.24 4.58
CA TYR A 309 -3.95 -8.63 5.56
C TYR A 309 -2.56 -8.61 4.96
N PHE A 310 -2.38 -9.20 3.78
CA PHE A 310 -1.10 -9.23 3.10
C PHE A 310 -0.66 -7.83 2.63
N LEU A 311 -1.54 -7.10 1.96
CA LEU A 311 -1.27 -5.75 1.45
C LEU A 311 -0.79 -4.79 2.55
N TYR A 312 -1.54 -4.72 3.66
CA TYR A 312 -1.19 -3.81 4.75
C TYR A 312 0.04 -4.26 5.53
N SER A 313 0.21 -5.55 5.72
CA SER A 313 1.40 -6.11 6.35
C SER A 313 2.65 -5.83 5.52
N LEU A 314 2.56 -6.02 4.21
CA LEU A 314 3.63 -5.74 3.27
C LEU A 314 3.98 -4.24 3.25
N SER A 315 2.97 -3.36 3.10
CA SER A 315 3.16 -1.90 3.11
C SER A 315 3.92 -1.44 4.35
N LEU A 316 3.44 -1.81 5.54
CA LEU A 316 4.06 -1.38 6.80
C LEU A 316 5.47 -1.96 7.02
N SER A 317 5.76 -3.13 6.45
CA SER A 317 7.09 -3.75 6.53
C SER A 317 8.15 -2.97 5.77
N LEU A 318 7.77 -2.19 4.76
CA LEU A 318 8.70 -1.40 3.94
C LEU A 318 9.22 -0.12 4.63
N ASN A 319 8.74 0.20 5.83
CA ASN A 319 9.19 1.36 6.62
C ASN A 319 9.16 2.73 5.90
N GLY A 320 8.43 2.87 4.83
CA GLY A 320 8.27 4.09 4.05
C GLY A 320 7.03 4.01 3.16
N MET A 321 6.13 3.06 3.46
CA MET A 321 4.88 2.89 2.75
C MET A 321 3.73 2.72 3.73
N ILE A 322 2.59 3.30 3.39
CA ILE A 322 1.28 3.05 4.02
C ILE A 322 0.21 2.89 2.96
N SER A 323 -0.93 2.33 3.36
CA SER A 323 -2.09 2.15 2.50
C SER A 323 -3.36 2.72 3.15
N CYS A 324 -4.24 3.31 2.32
CA CYS A 324 -5.52 3.87 2.74
C CYS A 324 -6.66 3.04 2.13
N LEU A 325 -7.51 2.49 2.99
CA LEU A 325 -8.70 1.75 2.59
C LEU A 325 -9.66 2.69 1.84
N TRP A 326 -10.07 2.31 0.64
CA TRP A 326 -11.14 3.00 -0.09
C TRP A 326 -12.47 2.42 0.37
N ASP A 327 -13.20 3.16 1.19
CA ASP A 327 -14.50 2.73 1.74
C ASP A 327 -15.58 3.76 1.41
N THR A 328 -16.53 3.34 0.58
CA THR A 328 -17.66 4.18 0.18
C THR A 328 -18.82 4.14 1.17
N SER A 329 -18.78 3.26 2.16
CA SER A 329 -19.80 3.07 3.21
C SER A 329 -21.18 2.62 2.71
N THR A 330 -21.62 3.04 1.54
CA THR A 330 -22.99 2.81 1.02
C THR A 330 -23.06 2.19 -0.37
N ALA A 331 -21.91 1.98 -1.03
CA ALA A 331 -21.85 1.53 -2.43
C ALA A 331 -20.87 0.35 -2.59
N ASP A 332 -20.21 0.26 -3.73
CA ASP A 332 -19.46 -0.91 -4.20
C ASP A 332 -18.32 -1.39 -3.28
N TYR A 333 -17.69 -0.47 -2.55
CA TYR A 333 -16.60 -0.75 -1.60
C TYR A 333 -17.09 -0.50 -0.17
N GLN A 334 -17.97 -1.37 0.33
CA GLN A 334 -18.67 -1.19 1.58
C GLN A 334 -18.11 -2.10 2.69
N TYR A 335 -17.18 -1.59 3.50
CA TYR A 335 -16.60 -2.36 4.61
C TYR A 335 -17.16 -1.93 5.96
N TYR A 336 -17.41 -0.64 6.12
CA TYR A 336 -17.82 -0.04 7.39
C TYR A 336 -18.96 0.96 7.17
N ASP A 337 -20.11 0.67 7.74
CA ASP A 337 -21.23 1.60 7.85
C ASP A 337 -20.89 2.68 8.89
N ARG A 338 -20.51 3.84 8.38
CA ARG A 338 -20.06 4.97 9.21
C ARG A 338 -21.16 5.54 10.07
N GLU A 339 -22.40 5.53 9.59
CA GLU A 339 -23.55 6.09 10.28
C GLU A 339 -23.92 5.23 11.51
N ASN A 340 -24.00 3.91 11.31
CA ASN A 340 -24.44 2.99 12.34
C ASN A 340 -23.31 2.35 13.16
N ASP A 341 -22.05 2.75 12.92
CA ASP A 341 -20.84 2.20 13.57
C ASP A 341 -20.76 0.68 13.45
N LYS A 342 -21.00 0.14 12.24
CA LYS A 342 -21.09 -1.29 12.00
C LYS A 342 -20.12 -1.75 10.90
N TRP A 343 -19.25 -2.69 11.22
CA TRP A 343 -18.47 -3.40 10.21
C TRP A 343 -19.29 -4.54 9.59
N PHE A 344 -19.23 -4.66 8.28
CA PHE A 344 -19.88 -5.78 7.56
C PHE A 344 -19.10 -7.09 7.71
N ASP A 345 -17.84 -6.99 8.10
CA ASP A 345 -16.96 -8.12 8.41
C ASP A 345 -16.16 -7.82 9.69
N GLU A 346 -16.56 -8.47 10.80
CA GLU A 346 -15.93 -8.32 12.11
C GLU A 346 -14.48 -8.83 12.13
N GLU A 347 -14.17 -9.84 11.34
CA GLU A 347 -12.84 -10.43 11.28
C GLU A 347 -11.86 -9.53 10.52
N LEU A 348 -12.31 -8.94 9.41
CA LEU A 348 -11.56 -7.90 8.70
C LEU A 348 -11.24 -6.71 9.62
N LYS A 349 -12.23 -6.22 10.39
CA LYS A 349 -12.00 -5.18 11.41
C LYS A 349 -10.92 -5.59 12.41
N ASN A 350 -10.98 -6.83 12.90
CA ASN A 350 -10.01 -7.34 13.86
C ASN A 350 -8.61 -7.46 13.26
N ASN A 351 -8.51 -7.78 11.96
CA ASN A 351 -7.23 -7.79 11.24
C ASN A 351 -6.62 -6.38 11.19
N PHE A 352 -7.36 -5.35 10.83
CA PHE A 352 -6.88 -3.96 10.88
C PHE A 352 -6.39 -3.58 12.29
N LYS A 353 -7.15 -3.93 13.33
CA LYS A 353 -6.74 -3.69 14.72
C LYS A 353 -5.46 -4.42 15.13
N LYS A 354 -5.23 -5.63 14.64
CA LYS A 354 -3.99 -6.38 14.89
C LYS A 354 -2.82 -5.73 14.17
N ILE A 355 -3.01 -5.41 12.89
CA ILE A 355 -1.99 -4.78 12.04
C ILE A 355 -1.57 -3.43 12.62
N SER A 356 -2.51 -2.58 13.02
CA SER A 356 -2.23 -1.26 13.60
C SER A 356 -1.41 -1.30 14.89
N LYS A 357 -1.38 -2.45 15.58
CA LYS A 357 -0.58 -2.71 16.78
C LYS A 357 0.75 -3.41 16.47
N GLY A 358 1.13 -3.50 15.20
CA GLY A 358 2.32 -4.23 14.77
C GLY A 358 2.21 -5.76 14.94
N LYS A 359 0.99 -6.28 15.15
CA LYS A 359 0.74 -7.73 15.31
C LYS A 359 0.38 -8.34 13.96
N PHE A 360 1.34 -8.45 13.09
CA PHE A 360 1.23 -9.09 11.79
C PHE A 360 2.51 -9.86 11.47
N VAL A 361 2.39 -10.81 10.57
CA VAL A 361 3.53 -11.57 10.07
C VAL A 361 4.23 -10.69 9.04
N LYS A 362 5.52 -10.44 9.24
CA LYS A 362 6.31 -9.67 8.25
C LYS A 362 6.48 -10.52 6.98
N PRO A 363 6.55 -9.90 5.79
CA PRO A 363 6.79 -10.65 4.55
C PRO A 363 8.04 -11.53 4.58
N ALA A 364 9.09 -11.13 5.26
CA ALA A 364 10.27 -11.97 5.49
C ALA A 364 9.98 -13.26 6.27
N ASP A 365 8.84 -13.31 6.98
CA ASP A 365 8.39 -14.50 7.70
C ASP A 365 7.45 -15.37 6.83
N PHE A 366 7.08 -14.90 5.63
CA PHE A 366 6.34 -15.68 4.64
C PHE A 366 7.33 -16.53 3.85
N SER A 367 7.22 -17.83 3.96
CA SER A 367 8.15 -18.75 3.30
C SER A 367 7.63 -19.13 1.93
N TYR A 368 8.15 -18.50 0.92
CA TYR A 368 8.02 -18.91 -0.45
C TYR A 368 9.39 -18.92 -1.12
N ILE A 369 9.87 -20.09 -1.51
CA ILE A 369 11.05 -20.19 -2.36
C ILE A 369 10.60 -20.47 -3.77
N SER A 370 10.53 -19.43 -4.60
CA SER A 370 10.50 -19.59 -6.04
C SER A 370 11.93 -19.55 -6.54
N ASN A 371 12.44 -20.67 -6.88
CA ASN A 371 13.73 -20.77 -7.55
C ASN A 371 13.50 -20.82 -9.07
N THR A 372 13.00 -19.69 -9.63
CA THR A 372 12.79 -19.60 -11.08
C THR A 372 14.09 -19.50 -11.85
N ASP A 373 15.19 -19.08 -11.21
CA ASP A 373 16.46 -18.79 -11.88
C ASP A 373 17.62 -19.74 -11.50
N THR A 374 17.43 -20.62 -10.51
CA THR A 374 18.46 -21.60 -10.14
C THR A 374 18.01 -22.98 -10.57
N ILE A 375 18.41 -23.36 -11.77
CA ILE A 375 18.44 -24.75 -12.20
C ILE A 375 19.44 -25.47 -11.31
N THR A 376 18.96 -26.08 -10.25
CA THR A 376 19.79 -26.92 -9.41
C THR A 376 19.81 -28.31 -10.03
N THR A 377 20.88 -28.60 -10.76
CA THR A 377 21.15 -29.97 -11.18
C THR A 377 21.53 -30.78 -9.95
N ILE A 378 20.63 -31.65 -9.53
CA ILE A 378 20.88 -32.51 -8.38
C ILE A 378 21.49 -33.81 -8.85
N ASN A 379 22.77 -34.00 -8.54
CA ASN A 379 23.41 -35.33 -8.54
C ASN A 379 22.87 -36.17 -7.37
N SER A 380 23.37 -37.39 -7.19
CA SER A 380 22.86 -38.37 -6.21
C SER A 380 22.77 -37.90 -4.77
N TYR A 381 23.19 -36.69 -4.41
CA TYR A 381 23.21 -36.15 -3.05
C TYR A 381 22.66 -34.72 -2.96
N GLY A 382 22.16 -34.17 -4.04
CA GLY A 382 21.65 -32.81 -4.05
C GLY A 382 20.23 -32.74 -3.48
N HIS A 383 19.91 -31.61 -2.83
CA HIS A 383 18.59 -31.34 -2.26
C HIS A 383 18.22 -29.88 -2.44
N MET A 384 16.92 -29.63 -2.39
CA MET A 384 16.35 -28.30 -2.30
C MET A 384 15.59 -28.20 -0.95
N ARG A 385 15.91 -27.21 -0.14
CA ARG A 385 15.41 -27.08 1.22
C ARG A 385 14.57 -25.86 1.41
N ILE A 386 13.50 -25.99 2.21
CA ILE A 386 12.72 -24.87 2.79
C ILE A 386 12.78 -24.96 4.31
N GLU A 387 13.16 -23.88 4.96
CA GLU A 387 13.07 -23.72 6.40
C GLU A 387 11.61 -23.38 6.80
N ILE A 388 11.00 -24.23 7.59
CA ILE A 388 9.60 -24.09 8.04
C ILE A 388 9.48 -23.72 9.52
N GLY A 389 10.55 -23.90 10.30
CA GLY A 389 10.53 -23.73 11.74
C GLY A 389 9.49 -24.66 12.40
N SER A 390 8.83 -24.18 13.44
CA SER A 390 7.76 -24.90 14.16
C SER A 390 6.37 -24.71 13.55
N ARG A 391 6.26 -24.22 12.32
CA ARG A 391 4.99 -23.96 11.64
C ARG A 391 4.34 -25.28 11.19
N LYS A 392 3.05 -25.40 11.40
CA LYS A 392 2.29 -26.53 10.87
C LYS A 392 2.09 -26.44 9.38
N THR A 393 2.53 -27.45 8.67
CA THR A 393 2.48 -27.55 7.22
C THR A 393 1.23 -28.28 6.75
N LYS A 394 0.76 -27.96 5.54
CA LYS A 394 -0.41 -28.56 4.93
C LYS A 394 -0.06 -29.28 3.64
N LYS A 395 0.63 -28.61 2.72
CA LYS A 395 1.06 -29.18 1.43
C LYS A 395 2.47 -28.77 1.08
N ALA A 396 3.18 -29.65 0.39
CA ALA A 396 4.39 -29.29 -0.35
C ALA A 396 4.12 -29.40 -1.85
N ILE A 397 4.53 -28.40 -2.60
CA ILE A 397 4.37 -28.31 -4.05
C ILE A 397 5.75 -28.13 -4.65
N PHE A 398 6.15 -28.98 -5.57
CA PHE A 398 7.42 -28.82 -6.27
C PHE A 398 7.34 -29.16 -7.75
N ASN A 399 8.20 -28.54 -8.53
CA ASN A 399 8.27 -28.72 -9.98
C ASN A 399 9.62 -29.32 -10.36
N VAL A 400 9.60 -30.33 -11.19
CA VAL A 400 10.78 -31.09 -11.61
C VAL A 400 10.82 -31.23 -13.11
N LYS A 401 11.93 -30.87 -13.73
CA LYS A 401 12.21 -31.18 -15.13
C LYS A 401 12.94 -32.49 -15.22
N ILE A 402 12.32 -33.49 -15.81
CA ILE A 402 12.87 -34.82 -16.03
C ILE A 402 13.27 -34.91 -17.48
N THR A 403 14.56 -35.12 -17.74
CA THR A 403 15.13 -35.17 -19.09
C THR A 403 15.25 -36.58 -19.66
N ILE A 404 14.83 -37.58 -18.93
CA ILE A 404 14.92 -39.02 -19.31
C ILE A 404 13.66 -39.48 -20.03
N LYS A 405 13.80 -40.58 -20.79
CA LYS A 405 12.70 -41.16 -21.58
C LYS A 405 11.55 -41.71 -20.71
N ASN A 406 11.88 -42.29 -19.56
CA ASN A 406 10.91 -42.89 -18.68
C ASN A 406 10.99 -42.25 -17.25
N PRO A 407 10.00 -41.46 -16.85
CA PRO A 407 9.98 -40.84 -15.54
C PRO A 407 10.04 -41.83 -14.37
N SER A 408 9.62 -43.09 -14.57
CA SER A 408 9.66 -44.12 -13.51
C SER A 408 11.06 -44.57 -13.13
N ASP A 409 12.06 -44.28 -13.99
CA ASP A 409 13.46 -44.65 -13.72
C ASP A 409 14.15 -43.74 -12.72
N VAL A 410 13.50 -42.66 -12.28
CA VAL A 410 13.97 -41.75 -11.23
C VAL A 410 13.03 -41.76 -10.06
N GLY A 411 13.60 -41.64 -8.88
CA GLY A 411 12.83 -41.43 -7.68
C GLY A 411 13.38 -40.30 -6.82
N PHE A 412 12.49 -39.61 -6.22
CA PHE A 412 12.75 -38.53 -5.29
C PHE A 412 11.69 -38.51 -4.19
N GLY A 413 11.88 -37.70 -3.20
CA GLY A 413 10.94 -37.57 -2.10
C GLY A 413 11.14 -36.33 -1.29
N LEU A 414 10.19 -36.11 -0.42
CA LEU A 414 10.26 -35.09 0.63
C LEU A 414 10.90 -35.72 1.86
N THR A 415 11.85 -35.03 2.46
CA THR A 415 12.51 -35.43 3.70
C THR A 415 12.53 -34.30 4.71
N GLY A 416 12.75 -34.64 5.98
CA GLY A 416 12.88 -33.71 7.07
C GLY A 416 12.95 -34.46 8.40
N PHE A 417 12.72 -33.74 9.49
CA PHE A 417 12.65 -34.31 10.81
C PHE A 417 11.35 -33.86 11.52
N ASP A 418 10.89 -34.68 12.46
CA ASP A 418 9.80 -34.31 13.37
C ASP A 418 10.30 -33.50 14.59
N THR A 419 9.38 -33.15 15.49
CA THR A 419 9.71 -32.42 16.72
C THR A 419 10.53 -33.22 17.72
N LYS A 420 10.65 -34.53 17.53
CA LYS A 420 11.46 -35.45 18.38
C LYS A 420 12.86 -35.65 17.78
N GLY A 421 13.07 -35.21 16.55
CA GLY A 421 14.31 -35.43 15.80
C GLY A 421 14.33 -36.75 15.03
N ASP A 422 13.17 -37.40 14.88
CA ASP A 422 13.06 -38.60 14.07
C ASP A 422 12.96 -38.22 12.59
N TRP A 423 13.68 -38.96 11.71
CA TRP A 423 13.70 -38.72 10.28
C TRP A 423 12.35 -39.07 9.66
N LEU A 424 11.87 -38.17 8.83
CA LEU A 424 10.65 -38.34 8.04
C LEU A 424 10.98 -38.37 6.55
N GLY A 425 10.32 -39.25 5.80
CA GLY A 425 10.48 -39.35 4.37
C GLY A 425 9.16 -39.73 3.66
N ILE A 426 8.81 -38.99 2.63
CA ILE A 426 7.70 -39.30 1.76
C ILE A 426 8.27 -39.61 0.37
N ARG A 427 8.06 -40.83 -0.08
CA ARG A 427 8.45 -41.27 -1.41
C ARG A 427 7.54 -40.67 -2.47
N VAL A 428 8.13 -40.18 -3.58
CA VAL A 428 7.42 -39.66 -4.73
C VAL A 428 8.05 -40.27 -5.97
N GLY A 429 7.28 -40.97 -6.80
CA GLY A 429 7.74 -41.50 -8.07
C GLY A 429 7.77 -40.45 -9.16
N GLY A 430 8.67 -40.58 -10.14
CA GLY A 430 8.75 -39.65 -11.27
C GLY A 430 7.48 -39.56 -12.11
N GLU A 431 6.66 -40.61 -12.12
CA GLU A 431 5.40 -40.70 -12.85
C GLU A 431 4.15 -40.16 -12.11
N GLU A 432 4.27 -39.87 -10.81
CA GLU A 432 3.15 -39.39 -9.99
C GLU A 432 2.86 -37.91 -10.16
N GLY A 433 3.72 -37.20 -10.87
CA GLY A 433 3.55 -35.76 -11.12
C GLY A 433 2.62 -35.44 -12.29
N LYS A 434 1.95 -34.29 -12.18
CA LYS A 434 1.18 -33.72 -13.29
C LYS A 434 2.11 -33.07 -14.30
N LYS A 435 2.16 -33.64 -15.53
CA LYS A 435 2.96 -33.07 -16.63
C LYS A 435 2.44 -31.70 -17.02
N GLN A 436 3.36 -30.76 -17.19
CA GLN A 436 3.11 -29.37 -17.59
C GLN A 436 3.39 -29.18 -19.08
N TYR A 437 2.97 -28.05 -19.63
CA TYR A 437 3.11 -27.72 -21.05
C TYR A 437 4.59 -27.61 -21.48
N ASP A 438 5.46 -27.16 -20.58
CA ASP A 438 6.92 -27.03 -20.80
C ASP A 438 7.69 -28.36 -20.65
N GLY A 439 6.96 -29.45 -20.42
CA GLY A 439 7.53 -30.80 -20.25
C GLY A 439 8.01 -31.07 -18.81
N SER A 440 7.89 -30.14 -17.86
CA SER A 440 8.14 -30.39 -16.45
C SER A 440 6.98 -31.15 -15.79
N TYR A 441 7.20 -31.60 -14.54
CA TYR A 441 6.18 -32.27 -13.73
C TYR A 441 5.98 -31.53 -12.43
N THR A 442 4.73 -31.28 -12.05
CA THR A 442 4.35 -30.69 -10.77
C THR A 442 3.81 -31.76 -9.84
N TYR A 443 4.32 -31.79 -8.61
CA TYR A 443 3.95 -32.68 -7.53
C TYR A 443 3.30 -31.87 -6.42
N ILE A 444 2.12 -32.31 -5.95
CA ILE A 444 1.39 -31.71 -4.84
C ILE A 444 1.22 -32.80 -3.78
N ILE A 445 1.89 -32.65 -2.65
CA ILE A 445 1.92 -33.65 -1.58
C ILE A 445 1.23 -33.07 -0.34
N ASP A 446 0.20 -33.75 0.15
CA ASP A 446 -0.38 -33.45 1.45
C ASP A 446 0.58 -33.91 2.56
N ILE A 447 1.02 -32.95 3.36
CA ILE A 447 1.96 -33.16 4.45
C ILE A 447 1.39 -32.73 5.82
N SER A 448 0.07 -32.52 5.88
CA SER A 448 -0.60 -32.02 7.10
C SER A 448 -0.45 -32.96 8.31
N ASN A 449 -0.32 -34.26 8.05
CA ASN A 449 -0.21 -35.29 9.11
C ASN A 449 1.21 -35.80 9.36
N ASN A 450 2.22 -35.27 8.67
CA ASN A 450 3.56 -35.85 8.69
C ASN A 450 4.47 -35.29 9.79
N GLY A 451 4.10 -34.20 10.44
CA GLY A 451 4.82 -33.68 11.63
C GLY A 451 6.17 -33.06 11.30
N PHE A 452 6.48 -32.67 10.06
CA PHE A 452 7.72 -32.00 9.70
C PHE A 452 7.99 -30.79 10.60
N ASN A 453 9.22 -30.64 11.04
CA ASN A 453 9.68 -29.55 11.89
C ASN A 453 11.02 -29.02 11.39
N ASN A 454 11.26 -27.71 11.57
CA ASN A 454 12.40 -26.96 11.14
C ASN A 454 12.54 -26.80 9.61
N TYR A 455 12.56 -27.86 8.84
CA TYR A 455 12.69 -27.77 7.39
C TYR A 455 12.06 -28.95 6.66
N ILE A 456 11.84 -28.75 5.35
CA ILE A 456 11.44 -29.78 4.39
C ILE A 456 12.40 -29.71 3.21
N GLU A 457 12.85 -30.86 2.75
CA GLU A 457 13.73 -30.98 1.59
C GLU A 457 13.10 -31.86 0.51
N VAL A 458 13.34 -31.52 -0.77
CA VAL A 458 13.21 -32.43 -1.89
C VAL A 458 14.59 -33.06 -2.14
N GLN A 459 14.67 -34.39 -2.12
CA GLN A 459 15.88 -35.13 -2.39
C GLN A 459 15.67 -36.14 -3.51
N LYS A 460 16.71 -36.35 -4.33
CA LYS A 460 16.77 -37.46 -5.27
C LYS A 460 17.17 -38.74 -4.51
N TRP A 461 16.42 -39.83 -4.69
CA TRP A 461 16.64 -41.07 -3.97
C TRP A 461 17.23 -42.18 -4.82
N TRP A 462 16.85 -42.29 -6.12
CA TRP A 462 17.38 -43.27 -7.02
C TRP A 462 17.41 -42.80 -8.49
N GLY A 463 18.06 -43.58 -9.35
CA GLY A 463 18.27 -43.25 -10.74
C GLY A 463 19.65 -42.58 -11.00
N ASN A 464 20.23 -42.85 -12.14
CA ASN A 464 21.57 -42.35 -12.50
C ASN A 464 21.53 -40.99 -13.22
N GLU A 465 20.34 -40.55 -13.63
CA GLU A 465 20.17 -39.32 -14.39
C GLU A 465 20.10 -38.09 -13.46
N ASN A 466 20.61 -36.98 -13.96
CA ASN A 466 20.44 -35.70 -13.29
C ASN A 466 19.01 -35.21 -13.50
N ILE A 467 18.39 -34.76 -12.40
CA ILE A 467 17.07 -34.11 -12.43
C ILE A 467 17.22 -32.65 -12.04
N ILE A 468 16.40 -31.84 -12.65
CA ILE A 468 16.39 -30.41 -12.44
C ILE A 468 15.14 -30.09 -11.60
N PHE A 469 15.34 -29.66 -10.37
CA PHE A 469 14.27 -29.11 -9.53
C PHE A 469 14.15 -27.61 -9.77
N ASN A 470 13.02 -27.17 -10.29
CA ASN A 470 12.78 -25.76 -10.59
C ASN A 470 12.20 -25.02 -9.39
N ARG A 471 11.49 -25.73 -8.51
CA ARG A 471 10.72 -25.06 -7.46
C ARG A 471 10.33 -26.01 -6.33
N LEU A 472 10.32 -25.51 -5.10
CA LEU A 472 9.67 -26.11 -3.94
C LEU A 472 8.92 -25.02 -3.18
N SER A 473 7.65 -25.23 -2.87
CA SER A 473 6.83 -24.35 -2.01
C SER A 473 6.09 -25.17 -0.96
N VAL A 474 5.79 -24.57 0.19
CA VAL A 474 5.07 -25.21 1.29
C VAL A 474 3.88 -24.37 1.71
N GLU A 475 2.71 -24.97 1.74
CA GLU A 475 1.48 -24.38 2.26
C GLU A 475 1.32 -24.76 3.76
N TYR A 476 0.87 -23.83 4.58
CA TYR A 476 0.73 -23.99 6.03
C TYR A 476 -0.75 -24.11 6.46
N GLU A 477 -1.01 -24.70 7.66
CA GLU A 477 -2.37 -24.98 8.15
C GLU A 477 -3.26 -23.76 8.42
N LYS A 478 -2.71 -22.62 8.68
CA LYS A 478 -3.52 -21.40 8.68
C LYS A 478 -3.62 -20.94 7.25
N SER A 479 -4.82 -20.76 6.75
CA SER A 479 -5.27 -20.42 5.38
C SER A 479 -4.41 -19.45 4.54
N TYR A 480 -3.11 -19.45 4.72
CA TYR A 480 -2.15 -18.57 4.06
C TYR A 480 -1.05 -19.39 3.41
N THR A 481 -0.85 -19.17 2.13
CA THR A 481 0.41 -19.52 1.48
C THR A 481 1.47 -18.51 1.93
N PHE A 482 2.50 -18.96 2.63
CA PHE A 482 3.56 -18.09 3.12
C PHE A 482 4.70 -18.04 2.12
N PHE A 483 5.25 -16.85 1.90
CA PHE A 483 6.40 -16.63 1.03
C PHE A 483 7.63 -16.34 1.89
N ASP A 484 8.73 -17.05 1.63
CA ASP A 484 10.04 -16.68 2.12
C ASP A 484 10.87 -16.08 0.99
N PHE A 485 11.10 -14.81 1.06
CA PHE A 485 11.86 -14.06 0.07
C PHE A 485 13.36 -13.97 0.40
N SER A 486 13.81 -14.62 1.46
CA SER A 486 15.23 -14.62 1.91
C SER A 486 16.18 -15.20 0.87
N SER A 487 15.68 -16.05 -0.04
CA SER A 487 16.47 -16.68 -1.11
C SER A 487 16.56 -15.90 -2.43
N TYR A 488 15.84 -14.78 -2.55
CA TYR A 488 15.99 -13.91 -3.72
C TYR A 488 17.29 -13.12 -3.61
N LYS A 489 18.18 -13.27 -4.59
CA LYS A 489 19.42 -12.48 -4.67
C LYS A 489 19.20 -10.97 -4.72
N ASN A 490 17.98 -10.52 -5.00
CA ASN A 490 17.55 -9.14 -5.06
C ASN A 490 16.36 -8.88 -4.12
N ASP A 491 16.26 -9.60 -3.00
CA ASP A 491 15.20 -9.34 -2.01
C ASP A 491 15.35 -7.91 -1.47
N PRO A 492 14.38 -7.03 -1.73
CA PRO A 492 14.44 -5.65 -1.29
C PRO A 492 14.34 -5.52 0.23
N PHE A 493 14.04 -6.59 0.97
CA PHE A 493 13.97 -6.62 2.42
C PHE A 493 15.27 -7.09 3.08
N ASN A 494 16.16 -7.77 2.34
CA ASN A 494 17.40 -8.34 2.88
C ASN A 494 18.60 -7.38 2.83
N ASN A 495 18.50 -6.22 2.24
CA ASN A 495 19.63 -5.29 2.09
C ASN A 495 19.82 -4.31 3.27
N ASN A 496 19.23 -4.59 4.46
CA ASN A 496 19.43 -3.76 5.64
C ASN A 496 19.31 -4.60 6.93
N ILE A 497 20.32 -5.38 7.20
CA ILE A 497 20.70 -5.77 8.56
C ILE A 497 22.15 -5.33 8.77
#